data_7d4d4c0ded190c99c47920fb5c92bff2
#
_entry.id   7d4d4c0ded190c99c47920fb5c92bff2
#
_cell.length_a   1.000
_cell.length_b   1.000
_cell.length_c   1.000
_cell.angle_alpha   90.00
_cell.angle_beta   90.00
_cell.angle_gamma   90.00
#
_symmetry.space_group_name_H-M   'P 1'
#
loop_
_entity.id
_entity.type
_entity.pdbx_description
1 polymer ?
#
loop_
_entity_poly.entity_id
_entity_poly.type
_entity_poly.pdbx_seq_one_letter_code
_entity_poly.pdbx_strand_id
1 'polypeptide(L)'
;MTKVSFYKLAGDQTLALTLVCQLVQKSLATNQQVLCLVPDNRAAQQLDEMLWAFNGASFVPHAQGVDHVPVAISFDEKPGEHHQVLINLQAQIPTWFSRFERVIEIIYKQPDYEQAKRDNFRFYKERGYQLDFHDLSERFKP
;
A
#
# COMPACT_ATOMS: atom_id res chain seq x y z
N MET A 1 -0.94 9.84 16.21
CA MET A 1 -1.55 10.42 15.00
C MET A 1 -1.05 9.70 13.77
N THR A 2 -1.93 9.51 12.80
CA THR A 2 -1.58 8.83 11.56
C THR A 2 -0.68 9.69 10.68
N LYS A 3 0.42 9.12 10.22
CA LYS A 3 1.30 9.75 9.24
C LYS A 3 1.00 9.20 7.86
N VAL A 4 0.88 10.06 6.86
CA VAL A 4 0.54 9.67 5.49
C VAL A 4 1.69 9.98 4.55
N SER A 5 2.07 8.99 3.74
CA SER A 5 3.14 9.16 2.75
C SER A 5 2.60 8.79 1.37
N PHE A 6 2.83 9.65 0.38
CA PHE A 6 2.48 9.38 -1.00
C PHE A 6 3.74 9.04 -1.80
N TYR A 7 3.65 7.99 -2.62
CA TYR A 7 4.71 7.60 -3.54
C TYR A 7 4.15 7.63 -4.95
N LYS A 8 4.73 8.46 -5.82
CA LYS A 8 4.30 8.58 -7.21
C LYS A 8 5.27 7.84 -8.13
N LEU A 9 4.71 7.01 -9.01
CA LEU A 9 5.45 6.21 -9.97
C LEU A 9 5.12 6.63 -11.40
N ALA A 10 6.08 6.43 -12.32
CA ALA A 10 5.85 6.64 -13.76
C ALA A 10 5.40 5.37 -14.47
N GLY A 11 5.13 4.30 -13.74
CA GLY A 11 4.71 3.02 -14.29
C GLY A 11 3.28 2.64 -13.97
N ASP A 12 2.88 1.46 -14.40
CA ASP A 12 1.54 0.95 -14.22
C ASP A 12 1.33 0.26 -12.85
N GLN A 13 0.18 -0.41 -12.71
CA GLN A 13 -0.16 -1.11 -11.47
C GLN A 13 0.86 -2.21 -11.14
N THR A 14 1.42 -2.89 -12.14
CA THR A 14 2.41 -3.94 -11.90
C THR A 14 3.66 -3.36 -11.24
N LEU A 15 4.12 -2.20 -11.69
CA LEU A 15 5.25 -1.53 -11.04
C LEU A 15 4.90 -1.12 -9.62
N ALA A 16 3.67 -0.68 -9.40
CA ALA A 16 3.19 -0.35 -8.05
C ALA A 16 3.26 -1.56 -7.11
N LEU A 17 2.87 -2.73 -7.59
CA LEU A 17 2.93 -3.95 -6.80
C LEU A 17 4.39 -4.32 -6.46
N THR A 18 5.32 -4.05 -7.37
CA THR A 18 6.74 -4.25 -7.09
C THR A 18 7.20 -3.34 -5.95
N LEU A 19 6.78 -2.08 -5.96
CA LEU A 19 7.09 -1.16 -4.86
C LEU A 19 6.47 -1.65 -3.54
N VAL A 20 5.24 -2.16 -3.59
CA VAL A 20 4.60 -2.75 -2.40
C VAL A 20 5.47 -3.83 -1.80
N CYS A 21 6.03 -4.73 -2.62
CA CYS A 21 6.90 -5.79 -2.13
C CYS A 21 8.11 -5.24 -1.38
N GLN A 22 8.71 -4.16 -1.89
CA GLN A 22 9.85 -3.52 -1.22
C GLN A 22 9.44 -2.87 0.10
N LEU A 23 8.29 -2.20 0.12
CA LEU A 23 7.78 -1.55 1.33
C LEU A 23 7.42 -2.57 2.40
N VAL A 24 6.84 -3.70 1.99
CA VAL A 24 6.54 -4.80 2.90
C VAL A 24 7.83 -5.30 3.56
N GLN A 25 8.87 -5.50 2.78
CA GLN A 25 10.17 -5.93 3.29
C GLN A 25 10.71 -4.98 4.34
N LYS A 26 10.67 -3.69 4.06
CA LYS A 26 11.15 -2.67 4.99
C LYS A 26 10.35 -2.68 6.29
N SER A 27 9.04 -2.83 6.19
CA SER A 27 8.16 -2.86 7.36
C SER A 27 8.43 -4.07 8.23
N LEU A 28 8.60 -5.25 7.61
CA LEU A 28 8.91 -6.47 8.34
C LEU A 28 10.27 -6.39 9.02
N ALA A 29 11.24 -5.72 8.39
CA ALA A 29 12.57 -5.54 8.98
C ALA A 29 12.52 -4.73 10.27
N THR A 30 11.49 -3.92 10.47
CA THR A 30 11.27 -3.15 11.70
C THR A 30 10.14 -3.74 12.55
N ASN A 31 9.77 -4.99 12.32
CA ASN A 31 8.74 -5.72 13.06
C ASN A 31 7.36 -5.06 13.01
N GLN A 32 7.02 -4.43 11.89
CA GLN A 32 5.72 -3.81 11.70
C GLN A 32 4.81 -4.70 10.87
N GLN A 33 3.54 -4.78 11.28
CA GLN A 33 2.52 -5.48 10.53
C GLN A 33 2.00 -4.59 9.40
N VAL A 34 1.67 -5.21 8.27
CA VAL A 34 1.24 -4.49 7.07
C VAL A 34 -0.08 -5.03 6.55
N LEU A 35 -1.00 -4.13 6.26
CA LEU A 35 -2.20 -4.45 5.49
C LEU A 35 -2.04 -3.84 4.09
N CYS A 36 -2.07 -4.68 3.06
CA CYS A 36 -2.04 -4.24 1.67
C CYS A 36 -3.46 -4.24 1.13
N LEU A 37 -4.00 -3.05 0.87
CA LEU A 37 -5.35 -2.90 0.34
C LEU A 37 -5.26 -2.69 -1.15
N VAL A 38 -5.73 -3.68 -1.93
CA VAL A 38 -5.63 -3.69 -3.39
C VAL A 38 -7.02 -3.56 -4.01
N PRO A 39 -7.11 -3.15 -5.30
CA PRO A 39 -8.42 -2.83 -5.88
C PRO A 39 -9.33 -4.03 -6.12
N ASP A 40 -8.79 -5.22 -6.37
CA ASP A 40 -9.61 -6.37 -6.72
C ASP A 40 -8.88 -7.69 -6.43
N ASN A 41 -9.58 -8.79 -6.64
CA ASN A 41 -9.03 -10.13 -6.42
C ASN A 41 -7.84 -10.44 -7.33
N ARG A 42 -7.87 -9.94 -8.56
CA ARG A 42 -6.77 -10.17 -9.50
C ARG A 42 -5.47 -9.54 -8.99
N ALA A 43 -5.56 -8.30 -8.51
CA ALA A 43 -4.40 -7.63 -7.93
C ALA A 43 -3.93 -8.35 -6.67
N ALA A 44 -4.86 -8.85 -5.85
CA ALA A 44 -4.51 -9.60 -4.65
C ALA A 44 -3.74 -10.86 -4.98
N GLN A 45 -4.17 -11.62 -5.99
CA GLN A 45 -3.48 -12.82 -6.42
C GLN A 45 -2.10 -12.50 -6.99
N GLN A 46 -2.01 -11.44 -7.79
CA GLN A 46 -0.75 -11.02 -8.38
C GLN A 46 0.26 -10.63 -7.28
N LEU A 47 -0.18 -9.85 -6.30
CA LEU A 47 0.68 -9.46 -5.18
C LEU A 47 1.13 -10.67 -4.37
N ASP A 48 0.21 -11.61 -4.12
CA ASP A 48 0.52 -12.83 -3.39
C ASP A 48 1.65 -13.61 -4.09
N GLU A 49 1.54 -13.80 -5.40
CA GLU A 49 2.57 -14.48 -6.19
C GLU A 49 3.89 -13.72 -6.17
N MET A 50 3.84 -12.40 -6.28
CA MET A 50 5.05 -11.57 -6.27
C MET A 50 5.76 -11.64 -4.91
N LEU A 51 5.03 -11.65 -3.81
CA LEU A 51 5.62 -11.77 -2.48
C LEU A 51 6.29 -13.12 -2.28
N TRP A 52 5.72 -14.19 -2.83
CA TRP A 52 6.35 -15.51 -2.79
C TRP A 52 7.68 -15.52 -3.53
N ALA A 53 7.76 -14.83 -4.67
CA ALA A 53 8.94 -14.82 -5.52
C ALA A 53 9.97 -13.76 -5.13
N PHE A 54 9.55 -12.71 -4.44
CA PHE A 54 10.34 -11.49 -4.29
C PHE A 54 11.68 -11.69 -3.61
N ASN A 55 11.70 -12.52 -2.59
CA ASN A 55 12.86 -12.64 -1.72
C ASN A 55 13.73 -13.86 -1.99
N GLY A 56 13.48 -14.56 -3.05
CA GLY A 56 14.26 -15.77 -3.35
C GLY A 56 14.23 -16.77 -2.20
N ALA A 57 15.30 -16.81 -1.42
CA ALA A 57 15.44 -17.76 -0.32
C ALA A 57 14.67 -17.40 0.94
N SER A 58 14.19 -16.18 1.06
CA SER A 58 13.51 -15.71 2.27
C SER A 58 12.00 -15.77 2.12
N PHE A 59 11.34 -16.40 3.07
CA PHE A 59 9.88 -16.48 3.09
C PHE A 59 9.30 -15.19 3.72
N VAL A 60 8.30 -14.60 3.05
CA VAL A 60 7.55 -13.46 3.58
C VAL A 60 6.21 -13.98 4.08
N PRO A 61 5.98 -14.06 5.39
CA PRO A 61 4.69 -14.54 5.92
C PRO A 61 3.57 -13.60 5.52
N HIS A 62 2.66 -14.09 4.68
CA HIS A 62 1.53 -13.31 4.21
C HIS A 62 0.34 -14.21 3.90
N ALA A 63 -0.86 -13.61 3.85
CA ALA A 63 -2.07 -14.30 3.45
C ALA A 63 -3.14 -13.31 2.99
N GLN A 64 -4.04 -13.80 2.13
CA GLN A 64 -5.20 -13.03 1.69
C GLN A 64 -6.35 -13.24 2.68
N GLY A 65 -7.00 -12.15 3.08
CA GLY A 65 -8.17 -12.21 3.93
C GLY A 65 -7.94 -12.73 5.34
N VAL A 66 -6.68 -12.83 5.78
CA VAL A 66 -6.32 -13.33 7.11
C VAL A 66 -5.48 -12.25 7.80
N ASP A 67 -5.90 -11.84 8.97
CA ASP A 67 -5.30 -10.70 9.66
C ASP A 67 -4.38 -11.04 10.82
N HIS A 68 -4.18 -12.31 11.12
CA HIS A 68 -3.24 -12.72 12.19
C HIS A 68 -1.81 -12.96 11.70
N VAL A 69 -1.57 -12.74 10.41
CA VAL A 69 -0.22 -12.86 9.83
C VAL A 69 0.41 -11.47 9.71
N PRO A 70 1.76 -11.37 9.68
CA PRO A 70 2.42 -10.06 9.58
C PRO A 70 2.01 -9.24 8.35
N VAL A 71 1.73 -9.90 7.23
CA VAL A 71 1.31 -9.23 6.00
C VAL A 71 -0.04 -9.79 5.57
N ALA A 72 -1.06 -8.93 5.55
CA ALA A 72 -2.37 -9.29 5.06
C ALA A 72 -2.64 -8.57 3.74
N ILE A 73 -3.30 -9.26 2.81
CA ILE A 73 -3.71 -8.70 1.53
C ILE A 73 -5.23 -8.72 1.50
N SER A 74 -5.84 -7.56 1.26
CA SER A 74 -7.29 -7.45 1.20
C SER A 74 -7.72 -6.62 0.01
N PHE A 75 -8.88 -6.95 -0.55
CA PHE A 75 -9.52 -6.13 -1.59
C PHE A 75 -10.93 -5.70 -1.19
N ASP A 76 -11.35 -6.03 0.02
CA ASP A 76 -12.62 -5.55 0.57
C ASP A 76 -12.38 -4.41 1.56
N GLU A 77 -13.44 -3.94 2.23
CA GLU A 77 -13.37 -2.76 3.08
C GLU A 77 -13.14 -3.09 4.55
N LYS A 78 -12.74 -4.32 4.88
CA LYS A 78 -12.54 -4.72 6.27
C LYS A 78 -11.10 -4.45 6.71
N PRO A 79 -10.90 -3.72 7.80
CA PRO A 79 -9.54 -3.39 8.24
C PRO A 79 -8.80 -4.55 8.92
N GLY A 80 -9.50 -5.59 9.35
CA GLY A 80 -8.90 -6.66 10.13
C GLY A 80 -8.38 -6.15 11.47
N GLU A 81 -7.32 -6.78 11.98
CA GLU A 81 -6.74 -6.44 13.27
C GLU A 81 -5.46 -5.61 13.16
N HIS A 82 -4.92 -5.44 11.96
CA HIS A 82 -3.70 -4.67 11.75
C HIS A 82 -3.94 -3.20 12.03
N HIS A 83 -2.93 -2.52 12.58
CA HIS A 83 -3.04 -1.11 12.91
C HIS A 83 -1.71 -0.34 12.74
N GLN A 84 -0.68 -0.94 12.19
CA GLN A 84 0.62 -0.29 12.05
C GLN A 84 0.80 0.36 10.70
N VAL A 85 0.85 -0.42 9.62
CA VAL A 85 1.09 0.11 8.27
C VAL A 85 -0.03 -0.31 7.34
N LEU A 86 -0.65 0.65 6.69
CA LEU A 86 -1.62 0.43 5.62
C LEU A 86 -1.00 0.89 4.30
N ILE A 87 -0.94 0.00 3.31
CA ILE A 87 -0.54 0.36 1.96
C ILE A 87 -1.79 0.33 1.09
N ASN A 88 -2.19 1.49 0.59
CA ASN A 88 -3.45 1.64 -0.14
C ASN A 88 -3.23 1.81 -1.64
N LEU A 89 -3.70 0.82 -2.40
CA LEU A 89 -3.74 0.87 -3.86
C LEU A 89 -5.15 1.04 -4.42
N GLN A 90 -6.12 1.31 -3.57
CA GLN A 90 -7.47 1.60 -4.02
C GLN A 90 -7.63 3.10 -4.28
N ALA A 91 -8.57 3.45 -5.17
CA ALA A 91 -8.84 4.84 -5.50
C ALA A 91 -9.41 5.62 -4.31
N GLN A 92 -10.09 4.94 -3.42
CA GLN A 92 -10.75 5.57 -2.27
C GLN A 92 -9.93 5.42 -1.00
N ILE A 93 -10.10 6.36 -0.10
CA ILE A 93 -9.53 6.27 1.24
C ILE A 93 -10.50 5.46 2.10
N PRO A 94 -10.06 4.36 2.71
CA PRO A 94 -10.96 3.62 3.61
C PRO A 94 -11.32 4.47 4.81
N THR A 95 -12.56 4.39 5.26
CA THR A 95 -13.06 5.23 6.37
C THR A 95 -12.31 4.98 7.68
N TRP A 96 -11.69 3.82 7.80
CA TRP A 96 -10.96 3.40 9.00
C TRP A 96 -9.45 3.63 8.90
N PHE A 97 -8.99 4.44 7.94
CA PHE A 97 -7.55 4.67 7.74
C PHE A 97 -6.84 5.18 9.00
N SER A 98 -7.53 5.95 9.81
CA SER A 98 -6.93 6.56 10.99
C SER A 98 -6.63 5.57 12.13
N ARG A 99 -7.06 4.32 11.99
CA ARG A 99 -6.65 3.25 12.90
C ARG A 99 -5.17 2.91 12.76
N PHE A 100 -4.59 3.24 11.61
CA PHE A 100 -3.21 2.89 11.31
C PHE A 100 -2.27 3.99 11.72
N GLU A 101 -1.09 3.61 12.21
CA GLU A 101 -0.06 4.56 12.57
C GLU A 101 0.53 5.22 11.34
N ARG A 102 0.60 4.47 10.23
CA ARG A 102 1.13 4.95 8.97
C ARG A 102 0.27 4.47 7.81
N VAL A 103 -0.05 5.40 6.90
CA VAL A 103 -0.75 5.10 5.65
C VAL A 103 0.18 5.44 4.49
N ILE A 104 0.36 4.49 3.58
CA ILE A 104 1.15 4.68 2.37
C ILE A 104 0.19 4.64 1.18
N GLU A 105 0.13 5.77 0.45
CA GLU A 105 -0.68 5.91 -0.75
C GLU A 105 0.24 5.81 -1.96
N ILE A 106 -0.07 4.91 -2.89
CA ILE A 106 0.77 4.72 -4.07
C ILE A 106 0.01 5.19 -5.31
N ILE A 107 0.64 6.08 -6.08
CA ILE A 107 0.08 6.62 -7.31
C ILE A 107 0.80 5.96 -8.49
N TYR A 108 0.06 5.18 -9.27
CA TYR A 108 0.58 4.62 -10.52
C TYR A 108 -0.16 5.25 -11.70
N LYS A 109 0.35 5.02 -12.90
CA LYS A 109 -0.11 5.71 -14.10
C LYS A 109 -1.40 5.11 -14.64
N GLN A 110 -2.52 5.77 -14.31
CA GLN A 110 -3.86 5.48 -14.83
C GLN A 110 -4.68 6.73 -14.55
N PRO A 111 -5.24 7.40 -15.57
CA PRO A 111 -5.80 8.76 -15.41
C PRO A 111 -6.82 8.92 -14.29
N ASP A 112 -7.83 8.04 -14.25
CA ASP A 112 -8.87 8.16 -13.22
C ASP A 112 -8.34 7.90 -11.83
N TYR A 113 -7.43 6.93 -11.71
CA TYR A 113 -6.80 6.60 -10.45
C TYR A 113 -5.90 7.75 -9.95
N GLU A 114 -5.14 8.36 -10.87
CA GLU A 114 -4.29 9.51 -10.52
C GLU A 114 -5.12 10.68 -10.01
N GLN A 115 -6.26 10.94 -10.64
CA GLN A 115 -7.15 12.00 -10.20
C GLN A 115 -7.71 11.70 -8.81
N ALA A 116 -8.12 10.46 -8.56
CA ALA A 116 -8.60 10.05 -7.25
C ALA A 116 -7.52 10.26 -6.18
N LYS A 117 -6.26 9.96 -6.51
CA LYS A 117 -5.16 10.14 -5.55
C LYS A 117 -4.85 11.61 -5.29
N ARG A 118 -5.03 12.50 -6.27
CA ARG A 118 -4.92 13.95 -6.04
C ARG A 118 -5.99 14.42 -5.07
N ASP A 119 -7.22 13.92 -5.23
CA ASP A 119 -8.31 14.23 -4.33
C ASP A 119 -8.03 13.70 -2.93
N ASN A 120 -7.44 12.51 -2.83
CA ASN A 120 -7.06 11.92 -1.55
C ASN A 120 -5.98 12.76 -0.84
N PHE A 121 -5.00 13.22 -1.60
CA PHE A 121 -3.96 14.09 -1.04
C PHE A 121 -4.57 15.35 -0.45
N ARG A 122 -5.50 15.98 -1.16
CA ARG A 122 -6.20 17.17 -0.69
C ARG A 122 -7.00 16.88 0.58
N PHE A 123 -7.66 15.73 0.63
CA PHE A 123 -8.43 15.28 1.79
C PHE A 123 -7.55 15.25 3.05
N TYR A 124 -6.39 14.57 2.96
CA TYR A 124 -5.49 14.47 4.10
C TYR A 124 -4.92 15.84 4.50
N LYS A 125 -4.58 16.64 3.50
CA LYS A 125 -4.01 17.99 3.74
C LYS A 125 -5.01 18.89 4.46
N GLU A 126 -6.24 18.90 4.01
CA GLU A 126 -7.29 19.75 4.60
C GLU A 126 -7.61 19.34 6.05
N ARG A 127 -7.42 18.08 6.38
CA ARG A 127 -7.66 17.57 7.73
C ARG A 127 -6.44 17.68 8.63
N GLY A 128 -5.33 18.20 8.13
CA GLY A 128 -4.15 18.47 8.94
C GLY A 128 -3.28 17.29 9.24
N TYR A 129 -3.38 16.20 8.48
CA TYR A 129 -2.50 15.06 8.66
C TYR A 129 -1.07 15.40 8.23
N GLN A 130 -0.11 14.79 8.89
CA GLN A 130 1.30 14.90 8.49
C GLN A 130 1.48 14.16 7.16
N LEU A 131 1.93 14.89 6.13
CA LEU A 131 2.05 14.37 4.76
C LEU A 131 3.49 14.45 4.26
N ASP A 132 3.93 13.34 3.64
CA ASP A 132 5.15 13.31 2.84
C ASP A 132 4.76 12.96 1.41
N PHE A 133 5.50 13.49 0.44
CA PHE A 133 5.29 13.16 -0.97
C PHE A 133 6.64 12.83 -1.60
N HIS A 134 6.73 11.62 -2.16
CA HIS A 134 7.94 11.13 -2.80
C HIS A 134 7.67 10.83 -4.27
N ASP A 135 8.30 11.59 -5.16
CA ASP A 135 8.20 11.34 -6.59
C ASP A 135 9.32 10.37 -7.00
N LEU A 136 8.94 9.13 -7.30
CA LEU A 136 9.87 8.09 -7.68
C LEU A 136 9.93 7.87 -9.19
N SER A 137 9.36 8.79 -9.97
CA SER A 137 9.28 8.64 -11.44
C SER A 137 10.63 8.44 -12.11
N GLU A 138 11.69 9.03 -11.55
CA GLU A 138 13.04 8.92 -12.10
C GLU A 138 13.85 7.77 -11.48
N ARG A 139 13.50 7.34 -10.28
CA ARG A 139 14.30 6.38 -9.51
C ARG A 139 13.78 4.95 -9.57
N PHE A 140 12.47 4.79 -9.63
CA PHE A 140 11.83 3.49 -9.59
C PHE A 140 11.19 3.22 -10.94
N LYS A 141 11.86 2.44 -11.77
CA LYS A 141 11.45 2.16 -13.16
C LYS A 141 11.26 0.67 -13.38
N PRO A 142 10.45 0.32 -14.42
CA PRO A 142 10.27 -1.09 -14.81
C PRO A 142 11.57 -1.75 -15.18
#